data_e0498be4dbabeab92db85a3966b39cb3
#
_entry.id   e0498be4dbabeab92db85a3966b39cb3
#
_cell.length_a   1.000
_cell.length_b   1.000
_cell.length_c   1.000
_cell.angle_alpha   90.00
_cell.angle_beta   90.00
_cell.angle_gamma   90.00
#
_symmetry.space_group_name_H-M   'P 1'
#
loop_
_entity.id
_entity.type
_entity.pdbx_description
1 polymer ?
#
loop_
_entity_poly.entity_id
_entity_poly.type
_entity_poly.pdbx_seq_one_letter_code
_entity_poly.pdbx_strand_id
1 'polypeptide(L)'
;MPIAGIIPFSATDWPGKLTATVFVQGCPLACVYCHNSALQAFAPQGGAAIASTQEIAGDGIGDRKLFRDVMDLLRGRHGLLDGLVISGGEPLSSPALPAAIAAAHAEGFQVGLHTSGYAPARLRKLLADDSTRPEWIGLDVKALPEHLPEVAGVSPGG
;
A
#
# COMPACT_ATOMS: atom_id res chain seq x y z
N MET A 1 0.69 -1.84 10.54
CA MET A 1 0.50 -2.21 9.12
C MET A 1 1.62 -3.16 8.73
N PRO A 2 1.34 -4.37 8.28
CA PRO A 2 2.38 -5.30 7.83
C PRO A 2 2.98 -4.80 6.51
N ILE A 3 4.31 -4.65 6.48
CA ILE A 3 5.06 -4.20 5.30
C ILE A 3 5.75 -5.42 4.69
N ALA A 4 5.48 -5.68 3.43
CA ALA A 4 6.12 -6.75 2.66
C ALA A 4 7.43 -6.28 2.02
N GLY A 5 7.52 -5.00 1.64
CA GLY A 5 8.71 -4.45 1.02
C GLY A 5 8.70 -2.94 0.93
N ILE A 6 9.88 -2.37 0.62
CA ILE A 6 10.09 -0.94 0.43
C ILE A 6 10.96 -0.74 -0.80
N ILE A 7 10.54 0.13 -1.71
CA ILE A 7 11.39 0.75 -2.72
C ILE A 7 11.79 2.12 -2.17
N PRO A 8 13.08 2.32 -1.86
CA PRO A 8 13.52 3.54 -1.16
C PRO A 8 13.55 4.78 -2.03
N PHE A 9 13.40 4.62 -3.35
CA PHE A 9 13.35 5.70 -4.34
C PHE A 9 12.59 5.25 -5.59
N SER A 10 11.58 6.01 -5.98
CA SER A 10 10.81 5.81 -7.20
C SER A 10 10.46 7.16 -7.83
N ALA A 11 10.54 7.22 -9.17
CA ALA A 11 10.12 8.35 -9.98
C ALA A 11 8.88 8.01 -10.86
N THR A 12 8.31 6.83 -10.67
CA THR A 12 7.22 6.30 -11.53
C THR A 12 5.91 6.07 -10.79
N ASP A 13 5.97 5.85 -9.46
CA ASP A 13 4.79 5.46 -8.68
C ASP A 13 3.83 6.62 -8.37
N TRP A 14 4.30 7.84 -8.55
CA TRP A 14 3.51 9.06 -8.44
C TRP A 14 3.95 10.07 -9.51
N PRO A 15 3.10 10.43 -10.48
CA PRO A 15 3.47 11.32 -11.56
C PRO A 15 4.05 12.65 -11.07
N GLY A 16 5.27 12.96 -11.51
CA GLY A 16 5.95 14.22 -11.21
C GLY A 16 6.51 14.34 -9.78
N LYS A 17 6.57 13.25 -9.03
CA LYS A 17 7.11 13.21 -7.66
C LYS A 17 8.23 12.17 -7.53
N LEU A 18 9.18 12.47 -6.65
CA LEU A 18 10.18 11.50 -6.18
C LEU A 18 9.70 10.92 -4.85
N THR A 19 9.48 9.62 -4.78
CA THR A 19 8.84 8.98 -3.63
C THR A 19 9.61 7.77 -3.14
N ALA A 20 9.40 7.39 -1.87
CA ALA A 20 9.56 6.02 -1.46
C ALA A 20 8.24 5.29 -1.66
N THR A 21 8.28 3.99 -1.98
CA THR A 21 7.06 3.18 -2.12
C THR A 21 7.11 2.01 -1.15
N VAL A 22 6.06 1.85 -0.34
CA VAL A 22 5.90 0.71 0.56
C VAL A 22 4.81 -0.23 0.04
N PHE A 23 5.09 -1.51 0.13
CA PHE A 23 4.15 -2.56 -0.25
C PHE A 23 3.58 -3.22 1.00
N VAL A 24 2.28 -3.09 1.20
CA VAL A 24 1.59 -3.73 2.32
C VAL A 24 1.32 -5.20 2.01
N GLN A 25 1.35 -6.05 3.05
CA GLN A 25 0.98 -7.44 2.97
C GLN A 25 -0.51 -7.60 3.26
N GLY A 26 -1.18 -8.41 2.44
CA GLY A 26 -2.59 -8.75 2.55
C GLY A 26 -3.46 -8.02 1.51
N CYS A 27 -4.27 -8.80 0.80
CA CYS A 27 -5.22 -8.32 -0.17
C CYS A 27 -6.48 -9.18 -0.11
N PRO A 28 -7.68 -8.61 0.00
CA PRO A 28 -8.92 -9.37 -0.03
C PRO A 28 -9.31 -9.83 -1.43
N LEU A 29 -8.63 -9.31 -2.47
CA LEU A 29 -8.90 -9.65 -3.85
C LEU A 29 -8.07 -10.85 -4.30
N ALA A 30 -8.62 -11.66 -5.18
CA ALA A 30 -7.99 -12.83 -5.80
C ALA A 30 -7.85 -12.64 -7.32
N CYS A 31 -7.32 -11.48 -7.73
CA CYS A 31 -7.21 -11.14 -9.15
C CYS A 31 -6.41 -12.20 -9.92
N VAL A 32 -6.98 -12.71 -11.00
CA VAL A 32 -6.37 -13.76 -11.83
C VAL A 32 -5.09 -13.31 -12.53
N TYR A 33 -4.89 -12.00 -12.71
CA TYR A 33 -3.72 -11.38 -13.32
C TYR A 33 -2.79 -10.69 -12.30
N CYS A 34 -2.90 -11.02 -11.01
CA CYS A 34 -2.12 -10.36 -9.97
C CYS A 34 -0.62 -10.56 -10.19
N HIS A 35 0.12 -9.48 -10.43
CA HIS A 35 1.57 -9.53 -10.58
C HIS A 35 2.29 -9.84 -9.27
N ASN A 36 1.67 -9.52 -8.13
CA ASN A 36 2.24 -9.68 -6.80
C ASN A 36 1.40 -10.64 -5.94
N SER A 37 1.13 -11.84 -6.46
CA SER A 37 0.27 -12.84 -5.78
C SER A 37 0.77 -13.20 -4.37
N ALA A 38 2.07 -13.12 -4.12
CA ALA A 38 2.66 -13.32 -2.80
C ALA A 38 2.16 -12.29 -1.75
N LEU A 39 1.68 -11.12 -2.19
CA LEU A 39 1.13 -10.09 -1.30
C LEU A 39 -0.36 -10.30 -0.97
N GLN A 40 -1.03 -11.28 -1.59
CA GLN A 40 -2.46 -11.54 -1.32
C GLN A 40 -2.68 -12.14 0.08
N ALA A 41 -1.81 -13.03 0.51
CA ALA A 41 -1.95 -13.67 1.81
C ALA A 41 -1.87 -12.64 2.96
N PHE A 42 -2.87 -12.66 3.86
CA PHE A 42 -2.80 -11.87 5.07
C PHE A 42 -1.74 -12.45 6.02
N ALA A 43 -0.95 -11.57 6.64
CA ALA A 43 0.00 -12.00 7.65
C ALA A 43 -0.75 -12.62 8.84
N PRO A 44 -0.32 -13.79 9.37
CA PRO A 44 -0.92 -14.39 10.54
C PRO A 44 -0.91 -13.39 11.72
N GLN A 45 -2.03 -13.30 12.42
CA GLN A 45 -2.09 -12.57 13.69
C GLN A 45 -1.18 -13.31 14.68
N GLY A 46 -0.11 -12.66 15.13
CA GLY A 46 0.81 -13.26 16.10
C GLY A 46 2.24 -13.54 15.62
N GLY A 47 2.62 -13.09 14.42
CA GLY A 47 4.05 -12.92 14.12
C GLY A 47 4.80 -14.07 13.47
N ALA A 48 4.15 -15.16 13.05
CA ALA A 48 4.83 -16.15 12.21
C ALA A 48 5.02 -15.59 10.78
N ALA A 49 6.27 -15.53 10.32
CA ALA A 49 6.61 -15.11 8.98
C ALA A 49 5.99 -16.07 7.96
N ILE A 50 5.31 -15.53 6.93
CA ILE A 50 5.03 -16.32 5.73
C ILE A 50 6.37 -16.44 5.00
N ALA A 51 6.96 -17.64 5.07
CA ALA A 51 8.17 -17.99 4.36
C ALA A 51 7.82 -18.25 2.89
N SER A 52 7.73 -17.21 2.08
CA SER A 52 7.86 -17.27 0.62
C SER A 52 7.96 -15.86 0.06
N THR A 53 9.08 -15.20 0.30
CA THR A 53 9.48 -14.06 -0.50
C THR A 53 10.07 -14.58 -1.79
N GLN A 54 9.22 -14.83 -2.78
CA GLN A 54 9.69 -14.90 -4.15
C GLN A 54 10.00 -13.46 -4.57
N GLU A 55 11.20 -13.28 -5.08
CA GLU A 55 11.85 -12.02 -5.44
C GLU A 55 10.89 -11.06 -6.18
N ILE A 56 10.45 -10.01 -5.50
CA ILE A 56 10.08 -8.79 -6.20
C ILE A 56 11.42 -8.21 -6.66
N ALA A 57 11.66 -8.22 -7.96
CA ALA A 57 12.92 -7.81 -8.57
C ALA A 57 13.35 -6.42 -8.09
N GLY A 58 14.35 -6.40 -7.22
CA GLY A 58 14.94 -5.19 -6.65
C GLY A 58 15.63 -5.52 -5.33
N ASP A 59 16.92 -5.35 -5.27
CA ASP A 59 17.77 -5.66 -4.14
C ASP A 59 17.15 -5.25 -2.78
N GLY A 60 16.81 -6.21 -1.94
CA GLY A 60 16.61 -5.96 -0.52
C GLY A 60 15.27 -6.31 0.11
N ILE A 61 14.50 -7.28 -0.42
CA ILE A 61 13.29 -7.76 0.25
C ILE A 61 13.58 -9.15 0.88
N GLY A 62 14.22 -9.14 2.04
CA GLY A 62 14.50 -10.38 2.80
C GLY A 62 13.92 -10.35 4.22
N ASP A 63 13.76 -9.20 4.83
CA ASP A 63 13.32 -9.07 6.21
C ASP A 63 12.02 -8.26 6.32
N ARG A 64 11.16 -8.72 7.21
CA ARG A 64 9.94 -8.03 7.61
C ARG A 64 10.26 -6.61 8.05
N LYS A 65 10.05 -5.63 7.17
CA LYS A 65 10.19 -4.22 7.52
C LYS A 65 9.05 -3.82 8.45
N LEU A 66 9.38 -3.12 9.51
CA LEU A 66 8.38 -2.48 10.36
C LEU A 66 8.07 -1.09 9.80
N PHE A 67 6.89 -0.59 10.06
CA PHE A 67 6.53 0.77 9.61
C PHE A 67 7.49 1.84 10.18
N ARG A 68 8.09 1.61 11.36
CA ARG A 68 9.16 2.47 11.88
C ARG A 68 10.35 2.59 10.93
N ASP A 69 10.73 1.49 10.24
CA ASP A 69 11.88 1.50 9.31
C ASP A 69 11.57 2.36 8.07
N VAL A 70 10.27 2.41 7.67
CA VAL A 70 9.78 3.36 6.66
C VAL A 70 9.95 4.79 7.13
N MET A 71 9.56 5.08 8.39
CA MET A 71 9.66 6.42 8.95
C MET A 71 11.12 6.87 9.09
N ASP A 72 12.01 5.97 9.50
CA ASP A 72 13.44 6.26 9.59
C ASP A 72 14.07 6.53 8.22
N LEU A 73 13.64 5.78 7.19
CA LEU A 73 14.02 6.05 5.80
C LEU A 73 13.57 7.46 5.36
N LEU A 74 12.31 7.82 5.62
CA LEU A 74 11.76 9.13 5.25
C LEU A 74 12.53 10.27 5.94
N ARG A 75 12.78 10.17 7.25
CA ARG A 75 13.56 11.16 8.02
C ARG A 75 14.95 11.40 7.42
N GLY A 76 15.60 10.35 6.95
CA GLY A 76 16.91 10.45 6.27
C GLY A 76 16.84 10.99 4.84
N ARG A 77 15.65 11.30 4.32
CA ARG A 77 15.44 11.67 2.91
C ARG A 77 14.72 13.01 2.72
N HIS A 78 14.62 13.84 3.76
CA HIS A 78 14.12 15.21 3.63
C HIS A 78 14.91 15.99 2.57
N GLY A 79 14.20 16.70 1.70
CA GLY A 79 14.77 17.45 0.57
C GLY A 79 15.15 16.60 -0.64
N LEU A 80 15.07 15.26 -0.53
CA LEU A 80 15.28 14.33 -1.66
C LEU A 80 13.97 13.71 -2.14
N LEU A 81 13.10 13.33 -1.22
CA LEU A 81 11.80 12.75 -1.53
C LEU A 81 10.68 13.77 -1.32
N ASP A 82 9.71 13.77 -2.21
CA ASP A 82 8.46 14.54 -2.09
C ASP A 82 7.44 13.83 -1.20
N GLY A 83 7.44 12.50 -1.19
CA GLY A 83 6.40 11.76 -0.48
C GLY A 83 6.64 10.27 -0.35
N LEU A 84 5.65 9.63 0.26
CA LEU A 84 5.51 8.20 0.43
C LEU A 84 4.33 7.69 -0.40
N VAL A 85 4.55 6.68 -1.23
CA VAL A 85 3.46 5.92 -1.86
C VAL A 85 3.18 4.66 -1.03
N ILE A 86 1.92 4.46 -0.66
CA ILE A 86 1.44 3.24 0.00
C ILE A 86 0.71 2.40 -1.04
N SER A 87 1.27 1.22 -1.32
CA SER A 87 0.86 0.29 -2.36
C SER A 87 0.89 -1.16 -1.83
N GLY A 88 0.96 -2.15 -2.70
CA GLY A 88 1.23 -3.55 -2.33
C GLY A 88 0.07 -4.49 -2.58
N GLY A 89 -0.41 -5.18 -1.56
CA GLY A 89 -1.66 -5.94 -1.61
C GLY A 89 -2.85 -4.98 -1.78
N GLU A 90 -3.62 -4.75 -0.74
CA GLU A 90 -4.66 -3.69 -0.77
C GLU A 90 -4.58 -2.85 0.52
N PRO A 91 -4.07 -1.62 0.43
CA PRO A 91 -3.89 -0.78 1.61
C PRO A 91 -5.17 -0.51 2.40
N LEU A 92 -6.32 -0.36 1.72
CA LEU A 92 -7.61 -0.17 2.40
C LEU A 92 -8.03 -1.37 3.27
N SER A 93 -7.40 -2.54 3.10
CA SER A 93 -7.63 -3.70 3.98
C SER A 93 -7.04 -3.50 5.37
N SER A 94 -5.99 -2.67 5.49
CA SER A 94 -5.28 -2.45 6.75
C SER A 94 -5.99 -1.45 7.66
N PRO A 95 -6.35 -1.81 8.89
CA PRO A 95 -6.91 -0.85 9.86
C PRO A 95 -5.90 0.20 10.31
N ALA A 96 -4.60 -0.04 10.11
CA ALA A 96 -3.53 0.88 10.48
C ALA A 96 -3.21 1.93 9.38
N LEU A 97 -3.89 1.88 8.22
CA LEU A 97 -3.63 2.81 7.12
C LEU A 97 -3.81 4.28 7.52
N PRO A 98 -4.88 4.69 8.23
CA PRO A 98 -5.03 6.10 8.62
C PRO A 98 -3.87 6.60 9.48
N ALA A 99 -3.44 5.79 10.45
CA ALA A 99 -2.31 6.15 11.33
C ALA A 99 -0.98 6.22 10.57
N ALA A 100 -0.81 5.38 9.55
CA ALA A 100 0.38 5.40 8.70
C ALA A 100 0.45 6.69 7.86
N ILE A 101 -0.67 7.11 7.27
CA ILE A 101 -0.76 8.37 6.52
C ILE A 101 -0.49 9.56 7.46
N ALA A 102 -1.16 9.62 8.59
CA ALA A 102 -0.95 10.71 9.57
C ALA A 102 0.50 10.79 10.06
N ALA A 103 1.18 9.64 10.24
CA ALA A 103 2.59 9.62 10.64
C ALA A 103 3.50 10.19 9.54
N ALA A 104 3.26 9.87 8.26
CA ALA A 104 4.03 10.44 7.15
C ALA A 104 3.81 11.96 7.03
N HIS A 105 2.56 12.43 7.19
CA HIS A 105 2.25 13.86 7.24
C HIS A 105 2.95 14.58 8.40
N ALA A 106 2.99 13.97 9.57
CA ALA A 106 3.69 14.52 10.74
C ALA A 106 5.21 14.70 10.52
N GLU A 107 5.81 13.88 9.63
CA GLU A 107 7.18 14.04 9.18
C GLU A 107 7.31 15.00 7.97
N GLY A 108 6.22 15.63 7.53
CA GLY A 108 6.24 16.61 6.43
C GLY A 108 6.23 16.01 5.02
N PHE A 109 5.93 14.72 4.87
CA PHE A 109 5.85 14.07 3.56
C PHE A 109 4.41 14.00 3.06
N GLN A 110 4.22 14.22 1.76
CA GLN A 110 2.97 13.94 1.07
C GLN A 110 2.76 12.42 0.96
N VAL A 111 1.49 11.99 0.86
CA VAL A 111 1.16 10.57 0.72
C VAL A 111 0.37 10.32 -0.56
N GLY A 112 0.87 9.39 -1.37
CA GLY A 112 0.14 8.76 -2.46
C GLY A 112 -0.42 7.41 -2.03
N LEU A 113 -1.62 7.07 -2.49
CA LEU A 113 -2.27 5.80 -2.19
C LEU A 113 -2.61 5.07 -3.48
N HIS A 114 -2.03 3.87 -3.68
CA HIS A 114 -2.50 2.95 -4.71
C HIS A 114 -3.56 2.02 -4.12
N THR A 115 -4.74 1.97 -4.70
CA THR A 115 -5.82 1.12 -4.21
C THR A 115 -6.77 0.71 -5.33
N SER A 116 -7.37 -0.46 -5.21
CA SER A 116 -8.49 -0.87 -6.08
C SER A 116 -9.81 -0.17 -5.72
N GLY A 117 -9.87 0.50 -4.58
CA GLY A 117 -11.10 1.10 -4.08
C GLY A 117 -12.14 0.09 -3.56
N TYR A 118 -11.74 -1.17 -3.32
CA TYR A 118 -12.65 -2.26 -2.92
C TYR A 118 -13.48 -1.93 -1.67
N ALA A 119 -13.00 -1.05 -0.80
CA ALA A 119 -13.68 -0.63 0.44
C ALA A 119 -14.05 0.87 0.38
N PRO A 120 -15.06 1.26 -0.40
CA PRO A 120 -15.38 2.67 -0.66
C PRO A 120 -15.75 3.45 0.61
N ALA A 121 -16.35 2.79 1.61
CA ALA A 121 -16.64 3.44 2.89
C ALA A 121 -15.37 3.83 3.66
N ARG A 122 -14.34 2.96 3.64
CA ARG A 122 -13.03 3.27 4.25
C ARG A 122 -12.32 4.39 3.50
N LEU A 123 -12.36 4.35 2.16
CA LEU A 123 -11.78 5.41 1.34
C LEU A 123 -12.45 6.77 1.61
N ARG A 124 -13.79 6.83 1.65
CA ARG A 124 -14.51 8.06 2.02
C ARG A 124 -14.09 8.60 3.38
N LYS A 125 -13.91 7.71 4.37
CA LYS A 125 -13.47 8.11 5.71
C LYS A 125 -12.07 8.72 5.70
N LEU A 126 -11.13 8.14 4.95
CA LEU A 126 -9.78 8.73 4.77
C LEU A 126 -9.85 10.12 4.15
N LEU A 127 -10.68 10.28 3.11
CA LEU A 127 -10.80 11.55 2.38
C LEU A 127 -11.51 12.66 3.16
N ALA A 128 -12.31 12.30 4.16
CA ALA A 128 -13.05 13.24 4.99
C ALA A 128 -12.20 13.89 6.09
N ASP A 129 -11.03 13.35 6.40
CA ASP A 129 -10.17 13.83 7.49
C ASP A 129 -8.83 14.29 6.90
N ASP A 130 -8.52 15.59 7.06
CA ASP A 130 -7.31 16.20 6.52
C ASP A 130 -6.01 15.55 7.01
N SER A 131 -6.02 14.99 8.22
CA SER A 131 -4.84 14.30 8.78
C SER A 131 -4.54 12.95 8.13
N THR A 132 -5.54 12.33 7.50
CA THR A 132 -5.44 11.01 6.89
C THR A 132 -5.70 11.00 5.38
N ARG A 133 -6.01 12.18 4.80
CA ARG A 133 -6.28 12.31 3.37
C ARG A 133 -5.00 12.22 2.57
N PRO A 134 -4.84 11.22 1.69
CA PRO A 134 -3.71 11.22 0.76
C PRO A 134 -3.84 12.36 -0.25
N GLU A 135 -2.71 12.96 -0.67
CA GLU A 135 -2.67 14.02 -1.68
C GLU A 135 -2.91 13.48 -3.09
N TRP A 136 -2.70 12.20 -3.29
CA TRP A 136 -2.90 11.57 -4.58
C TRP A 136 -3.39 10.13 -4.44
N ILE A 137 -4.25 9.71 -5.38
CA ILE A 137 -4.76 8.35 -5.42
C ILE A 137 -4.56 7.77 -6.82
N GLY A 138 -3.79 6.70 -6.91
CA GLY A 138 -3.75 5.79 -8.06
C GLY A 138 -4.86 4.75 -7.91
N LEU A 139 -6.03 5.03 -8.50
CA LEU A 139 -7.18 4.12 -8.45
C LEU A 139 -7.07 3.07 -9.55
N ASP A 140 -6.93 1.82 -9.17
CA ASP A 140 -6.87 0.67 -10.06
C ASP A 140 -8.24 0.00 -10.16
N VAL A 141 -9.05 0.42 -11.12
CA VAL A 141 -10.36 -0.16 -11.41
C VAL A 141 -10.18 -1.53 -12.04
N LYS A 142 -10.47 -2.59 -11.29
CA LYS A 142 -10.20 -3.97 -11.68
C LYS A 142 -11.13 -4.46 -12.79
N ALA A 143 -12.43 -4.16 -12.69
CA ALA A 143 -13.46 -4.54 -13.66
C ALA A 143 -14.73 -3.73 -13.43
N LEU A 144 -15.68 -3.86 -14.37
CA LEU A 144 -17.06 -3.44 -14.13
C LEU A 144 -17.70 -4.31 -13.03
N PRO A 145 -18.70 -3.81 -12.30
CA PRO A 145 -19.30 -4.52 -11.16
C PRO A 145 -19.74 -5.96 -11.49
N GLU A 146 -20.31 -6.18 -12.67
CA GLU A 146 -20.78 -7.49 -13.14
C GLU A 146 -19.65 -8.50 -13.37
N HIS A 147 -18.42 -8.03 -13.63
CA HIS A 147 -17.25 -8.86 -13.91
C HIS A 147 -16.28 -8.99 -12.72
N LEU A 148 -16.54 -8.27 -11.61
CA LEU A 148 -15.68 -8.34 -10.42
C LEU A 148 -15.52 -9.76 -9.86
N PRO A 149 -16.55 -10.62 -9.81
CA PRO A 149 -16.40 -12.00 -9.33
C PRO A 149 -15.39 -12.82 -10.14
N GLU A 150 -15.40 -12.65 -11.47
CA GLU A 150 -14.52 -13.39 -12.38
C GLU A 150 -13.08 -12.86 -12.35
N VAL A 151 -12.93 -11.54 -12.28
CA VAL A 151 -11.63 -10.86 -12.42
C VAL A 151 -10.89 -10.76 -11.11
N ALA A 152 -11.60 -10.45 -10.03
CA ALA A 152 -11.01 -10.13 -8.72
C ALA A 152 -11.51 -11.03 -7.57
N GLY A 153 -12.38 -12.01 -7.85
CA GLY A 153 -12.88 -12.96 -6.86
C GLY A 153 -13.76 -12.34 -5.77
N VAL A 154 -14.33 -11.16 -6.01
CA VAL A 154 -15.17 -10.43 -5.04
C VAL A 154 -16.50 -10.04 -5.66
N SER A 155 -17.58 -10.13 -4.87
CA SER A 155 -18.89 -9.66 -5.30
C SER A 155 -19.05 -8.15 -5.18
N PRO A 156 -19.83 -7.49 -6.07
CA PRO A 156 -20.16 -6.08 -5.93
C PRO A 156 -20.87 -5.81 -4.60
N GLY A 157 -20.37 -4.86 -3.80
CA GLY A 157 -21.01 -4.45 -2.56
C GLY A 157 -20.57 -5.22 -1.30
N GLY A 158 -19.46 -5.96 -1.35
CA GLY A 158 -18.80 -6.54 -0.19
C GLY A 158 -18.13 -5.50 0.71
#